data_dca5be17fcb7cf213549b1a249224617
#
_entry.id   dca5be17fcb7cf213549b1a249224617
#
_cell.length_a   1.000
_cell.length_b   1.000
_cell.length_c   1.000
_cell.angle_alpha   90.00
_cell.angle_beta   90.00
_cell.angle_gamma   90.00
#
_symmetry.space_group_name_H-M   'P 1'
#
loop_
_entity.id
_entity.type
_entity.pdbx_description
1 polymer ?
#
loop_
_entity_poly.entity_id
_entity_poly.type
_entity_poly.pdbx_seq_one_letter_code
_entity_poly.pdbx_strand_id
1 'polypeptide(L)'
;SLQAKLQSEWNINIASSLKLKVRFSERLRSWGRQWRTEARADLSYIYGIWNAVLRADMVRSDGYGLLGYAEAGRKAEDISIYIRYGMFRVDDWDDRIYVYERDAPGSFNVPAFYGRGLWGALTFGWRCTRHIRLYGRAALTSYPFMKSKKSGRAELKLQVMSEF
;
A
#
# COMPACT_ATOMS: atom_id res chain seq x y z
N SER A 1 -27.93 -10.23 6.02
CA SER A 1 -27.16 -9.15 6.67
C SER A 1 -27.21 -7.92 5.78
N LEU A 2 -27.69 -6.79 6.29
CA LEU A 2 -27.74 -5.53 5.57
C LEU A 2 -26.37 -4.84 5.74
N GLN A 3 -25.71 -4.50 4.64
CA GLN A 3 -24.51 -3.68 4.64
C GLN A 3 -24.80 -2.43 3.79
N ALA A 4 -24.53 -1.25 4.33
CA ALA A 4 -24.61 0.00 3.60
C ALA A 4 -23.18 0.59 3.50
N LYS A 5 -22.81 1.05 2.31
CA LYS A 5 -21.54 1.75 2.06
C LYS A 5 -21.83 3.02 1.28
N LEU A 6 -21.36 4.14 1.80
CA LEU A 6 -21.28 5.42 1.10
C LEU A 6 -19.82 5.70 0.78
N GLN A 7 -19.51 6.09 -0.44
CA GLN A 7 -18.15 6.41 -0.85
C GLN A 7 -18.17 7.62 -1.79
N SER A 8 -17.26 8.55 -1.54
CA SER A 8 -16.95 9.65 -2.44
C SER A 8 -15.46 9.66 -2.77
N GLU A 9 -15.13 10.06 -4.00
CA GLU A 9 -13.78 10.11 -4.49
C GLU A 9 -13.60 11.36 -5.37
N TRP A 10 -12.54 12.10 -5.10
CA TRP A 10 -12.15 13.30 -5.84
C TRP A 10 -10.77 13.09 -6.45
N ASN A 11 -10.65 13.35 -7.75
CA ASN A 11 -9.41 13.30 -8.50
C ASN A 11 -9.09 14.72 -8.99
N ILE A 12 -8.03 15.32 -8.48
CA ILE A 12 -7.63 16.70 -8.74
C ILE A 12 -6.29 16.67 -9.48
N ASN A 13 -6.27 17.18 -10.71
CA ASN A 13 -5.03 17.38 -11.46
C ASN A 13 -4.43 18.74 -11.04
N ILE A 14 -3.39 18.72 -10.19
CA ILE A 14 -2.71 19.93 -9.73
C ILE A 14 -1.80 20.47 -10.83
N ALA A 15 -1.13 19.56 -11.55
CA ALA A 15 -0.30 19.83 -12.72
C ALA A 15 -0.33 18.63 -13.67
N SER A 16 0.27 18.75 -14.85
CA SER A 16 0.34 17.66 -15.83
C SER A 16 0.98 16.38 -15.27
N SER A 17 1.94 16.53 -14.34
CA SER A 17 2.66 15.43 -13.71
C SER A 17 2.22 15.16 -12.25
N LEU A 18 1.36 16.00 -11.66
CA LEU A 18 1.00 15.92 -10.24
C LEU A 18 -0.51 15.78 -10.07
N LYS A 19 -0.93 14.70 -9.42
CA LYS A 19 -2.35 14.39 -9.17
C LYS A 19 -2.58 14.13 -7.70
N LEU A 20 -3.65 14.71 -7.16
CA LEU A 20 -4.16 14.43 -5.83
C LEU A 20 -5.48 13.65 -5.96
N LYS A 21 -5.55 12.54 -5.26
CA LYS A 21 -6.75 11.72 -5.13
C LYS A 21 -7.16 11.66 -3.68
N VAL A 22 -8.37 12.07 -3.39
CA VAL A 22 -8.94 11.98 -2.04
C VAL A 22 -10.14 11.06 -2.09
N ARG A 23 -10.21 10.13 -1.14
CA ARG A 23 -11.33 9.21 -0.98
C ARG A 23 -11.84 9.27 0.45
N PHE A 24 -13.13 9.33 0.58
CA PHE A 24 -13.84 9.18 1.84
C PHE A 24 -14.88 8.07 1.71
N SER A 25 -14.97 7.19 2.71
CA SER A 25 -16.02 6.17 2.73
C SER A 25 -16.52 5.89 4.13
N GLU A 26 -17.80 5.67 4.22
CA GLU A 26 -18.46 5.19 5.42
C GLU A 26 -19.13 3.86 5.14
N ARG A 27 -18.98 2.91 6.05
CA ARG A 27 -19.56 1.58 5.98
C ARG A 27 -20.27 1.26 7.29
N LEU A 28 -21.54 0.90 7.19
CA LEU A 28 -22.28 0.32 8.29
C LEU A 28 -22.18 -1.20 8.21
N ARG A 29 -21.68 -1.83 9.29
CA ARG A 29 -21.71 -3.28 9.47
C ARG A 29 -22.93 -3.66 10.30
N SER A 30 -23.82 -4.54 9.79
CA SER A 30 -25.05 -4.93 10.46
C SER A 30 -24.85 -5.73 11.75
N TRP A 31 -23.69 -6.36 11.94
CA TRP A 31 -23.32 -7.03 13.17
C TRP A 31 -22.74 -6.00 14.15
N GLY A 32 -23.54 -5.54 15.09
CA GLY A 32 -23.12 -4.63 16.16
C GLY A 32 -23.35 -3.14 15.91
N ARG A 33 -23.99 -2.71 14.82
CA ARG A 33 -24.23 -1.27 14.48
C ARG A 33 -22.95 -0.42 14.47
N GLN A 34 -21.83 -1.01 14.07
CA GLN A 34 -20.55 -0.30 14.01
C GLN A 34 -20.40 0.43 12.68
N TRP A 35 -20.14 1.74 12.79
CA TRP A 35 -19.72 2.55 11.67
C TRP A 35 -18.22 2.43 11.48
N ARG A 36 -17.78 2.26 10.25
CA ARG A 36 -16.38 2.34 9.87
C ARG A 36 -16.22 3.47 8.88
N THR A 37 -15.50 4.51 9.30
CA THR A 37 -15.14 5.66 8.48
C THR A 37 -13.72 5.48 7.98
N GLU A 38 -13.49 5.69 6.69
CA GLU A 38 -12.18 5.61 6.07
C GLU A 38 -11.93 6.89 5.26
N ALA A 39 -10.78 7.51 5.45
CA ALA A 39 -10.30 8.61 4.63
C ALA A 39 -8.92 8.27 4.08
N ARG A 40 -8.69 8.58 2.80
CA ARG A 40 -7.43 8.34 2.10
C ARG A 40 -7.08 9.54 1.24
N ALA A 41 -5.82 9.91 1.25
CA ALA A 41 -5.24 10.88 0.33
C ALA A 41 -4.02 10.28 -0.37
N ASP A 42 -3.98 10.37 -1.68
CA ASP A 42 -2.87 9.94 -2.53
C ASP A 42 -2.38 11.15 -3.33
N LEU A 43 -1.13 11.54 -3.13
CA LEU A 43 -0.44 12.49 -3.99
C LEU A 43 0.52 11.71 -4.89
N SER A 44 0.28 11.73 -6.20
CA SER A 44 1.09 11.00 -7.18
C SER A 44 1.78 11.96 -8.15
N TYR A 45 3.05 11.73 -8.36
CA TYR A 45 3.90 12.45 -9.31
C TYR A 45 4.42 11.46 -10.35
N ILE A 46 4.25 11.79 -11.63
CA ILE A 46 4.74 10.99 -12.77
C ILE A 46 5.41 11.93 -13.76
N TYR A 47 6.69 11.72 -13.99
CA TYR A 47 7.46 12.48 -14.97
C TYR A 47 8.44 11.57 -15.72
N GLY A 48 8.19 11.36 -17.00
CA GLY A 48 8.95 10.44 -17.82
C GLY A 48 8.94 9.02 -17.23
N ILE A 49 10.11 8.52 -16.90
CA ILE A 49 10.30 7.19 -16.29
C ILE A 49 10.20 7.19 -14.75
N TRP A 50 10.07 8.36 -14.13
CA TRP A 50 10.04 8.51 -12.68
C TRP A 50 8.62 8.55 -12.13
N ASN A 51 8.41 7.87 -11.03
CA ASN A 51 7.15 7.84 -10.31
C ASN A 51 7.39 8.09 -8.83
N ALA A 52 6.54 8.88 -8.21
CA ALA A 52 6.50 9.01 -6.75
C ALA A 52 5.06 9.04 -6.26
N VAL A 53 4.82 8.49 -5.08
CA VAL A 53 3.52 8.48 -4.42
C VAL A 53 3.72 8.76 -2.94
N LEU A 54 2.93 9.68 -2.41
CA LEU A 54 2.71 9.85 -0.98
C LEU A 54 1.27 9.44 -0.69
N ARG A 55 1.08 8.61 0.32
CA ARG A 55 -0.25 8.18 0.77
C ARG A 55 -0.41 8.41 2.26
N ALA A 56 -1.59 8.86 2.63
CA ALA A 56 -2.09 8.88 4.01
C ALA A 56 -3.44 8.18 4.06
N ASP A 57 -3.60 7.24 4.97
CA ASP A 57 -4.83 6.52 5.27
C ASP A 57 -5.22 6.75 6.73
N MET A 58 -6.49 7.00 6.96
CA MET A 58 -7.10 7.07 8.28
C MET A 58 -8.33 6.15 8.30
N VAL A 59 -8.46 5.39 9.37
CA VAL A 59 -9.62 4.55 9.64
C VAL A 59 -10.10 4.81 11.06
N ARG A 60 -11.39 4.86 11.24
CA ARG A 60 -12.06 4.94 12.53
C ARG A 60 -13.19 3.93 12.59
N SER A 61 -13.15 3.04 13.56
CA SER A 61 -14.24 2.11 13.90
C SER A 61 -14.41 2.11 15.41
N ASP A 62 -13.82 1.16 16.13
CA ASP A 62 -13.78 1.14 17.60
C ASP A 62 -12.62 1.99 18.17
N GLY A 63 -11.55 2.10 17.43
CA GLY A 63 -10.37 2.91 17.70
C GLY A 63 -9.98 3.76 16.49
N TYR A 64 -8.68 3.95 16.33
CA TYR A 64 -8.10 4.70 15.22
C TYR A 64 -6.99 3.90 14.54
N GLY A 65 -7.03 3.90 13.21
CA GLY A 65 -5.94 3.46 12.37
C GLY A 65 -5.39 4.61 11.55
N LEU A 66 -4.08 4.84 11.62
CA LEU A 66 -3.35 5.79 10.79
C LEU A 66 -2.22 5.06 10.09
N LEU A 67 -2.05 5.33 8.81
CA LEU A 67 -0.97 4.78 8.01
C LEU A 67 -0.52 5.83 7.00
N GLY A 68 0.79 5.94 6.82
CA GLY A 68 1.35 6.79 5.79
C GLY A 68 2.56 6.15 5.15
N TYR A 69 2.75 6.36 3.85
CA TYR A 69 3.96 5.93 3.16
C TYR A 69 4.37 6.85 2.02
N ALA A 70 5.65 6.80 1.71
CA ALA A 70 6.23 7.31 0.49
C ALA A 70 6.70 6.14 -0.38
N GLU A 71 6.46 6.22 -1.67
CA GLU A 71 7.00 5.32 -2.67
C GLU A 71 7.67 6.15 -3.76
N ALA A 72 8.85 5.75 -4.18
CA ALA A 72 9.53 6.29 -5.33
C ALA A 72 9.98 5.15 -6.26
N GLY A 73 9.97 5.38 -7.55
CA GLY A 73 10.37 4.37 -8.49
C GLY A 73 10.76 4.90 -9.86
N ARG A 74 11.43 4.05 -10.58
CA ARG A 74 11.82 4.23 -11.97
C ARG A 74 11.25 3.07 -12.79
N LYS A 75 10.55 3.40 -13.87
CA LYS A 75 10.04 2.43 -14.83
C LYS A 75 10.55 2.78 -16.22
N ALA A 76 11.64 2.16 -16.63
CA ALA A 76 12.15 2.17 -18.00
C ALA A 76 11.58 0.97 -18.78
N GLU A 77 11.94 0.84 -20.04
CA GLU A 77 11.42 -0.20 -20.93
C GLU A 77 11.70 -1.63 -20.40
N ASP A 78 12.94 -1.88 -19.99
CA ASP A 78 13.39 -3.20 -19.57
C ASP A 78 13.55 -3.35 -18.05
N ILE A 79 13.66 -2.24 -17.31
CA ILE A 79 13.94 -2.27 -15.89
C ILE A 79 12.94 -1.39 -15.14
N SER A 80 12.37 -1.94 -14.09
CA SER A 80 11.58 -1.20 -13.11
C SER A 80 12.09 -1.44 -11.70
N ILE A 81 12.22 -0.38 -10.93
CA ILE A 81 12.63 -0.45 -9.51
C ILE A 81 11.72 0.48 -8.73
N TYR A 82 11.19 0.01 -7.60
CA TYR A 82 10.39 0.81 -6.67
C TYR A 82 10.84 0.54 -5.25
N ILE A 83 10.97 1.61 -4.50
CA ILE A 83 11.21 1.57 -3.06
C ILE A 83 10.03 2.23 -2.35
N ARG A 84 9.55 1.60 -1.29
CA ARG A 84 8.49 2.10 -0.42
C ARG A 84 8.98 2.07 1.01
N TYR A 85 8.61 3.11 1.75
CA TYR A 85 8.80 3.17 3.19
C TYR A 85 7.60 3.83 3.83
N GLY A 86 7.14 3.29 4.95
CA GLY A 86 5.98 3.81 5.65
C GLY A 86 5.95 3.47 7.12
N MET A 87 4.99 4.11 7.79
CA MET A 87 4.69 3.93 9.19
C MET A 87 3.20 3.74 9.40
N PHE A 88 2.86 3.03 10.46
CA PHE A 88 1.47 2.80 10.82
C PHE A 88 1.30 2.77 12.35
N ARG A 89 0.12 3.25 12.75
CA ARG A 89 -0.41 3.13 14.11
C ARG A 89 -1.88 2.76 14.00
N VAL A 90 -2.21 1.57 14.44
CA VAL A 90 -3.57 1.03 14.42
C VAL A 90 -3.85 0.47 15.79
N ASP A 91 -4.86 1.01 16.46
CA ASP A 91 -5.09 0.73 17.88
C ASP A 91 -5.76 -0.64 18.06
N ASP A 92 -6.69 -1.04 17.17
CA ASP A 92 -7.39 -2.33 17.25
C ASP A 92 -7.35 -3.09 15.91
N TRP A 93 -7.60 -4.40 15.97
CA TRP A 93 -7.69 -5.25 14.79
C TRP A 93 -8.82 -4.82 13.83
N ASP A 94 -9.92 -4.31 14.35
CA ASP A 94 -11.04 -3.86 13.52
C ASP A 94 -10.75 -2.55 12.75
N ASP A 95 -9.74 -1.79 13.20
CA ASP A 95 -9.24 -0.59 12.52
C ASP A 95 -8.10 -0.88 11.53
N ARG A 96 -7.73 -2.17 11.32
CA ARG A 96 -6.63 -2.55 10.42
C ARG A 96 -6.76 -1.93 9.05
N ILE A 97 -5.62 -1.51 8.49
CA ILE A 97 -5.55 -0.87 7.19
C ILE A 97 -4.93 -1.83 6.18
N TYR A 98 -5.59 -1.98 5.05
CA TYR A 98 -5.10 -2.79 3.95
C TYR A 98 -4.43 -1.92 2.91
N VAL A 99 -3.20 -2.28 2.55
CA VAL A 99 -2.43 -1.57 1.54
C VAL A 99 -2.08 -2.51 0.40
N TYR A 100 -2.44 -2.13 -0.82
CA TYR A 100 -1.94 -2.83 -2.00
C TYR A 100 -0.44 -2.58 -2.14
N GLU A 101 0.33 -3.64 -2.22
CA GLU A 101 1.77 -3.60 -2.46
C GLU A 101 2.11 -4.14 -3.85
N ARG A 102 3.14 -3.54 -4.45
CA ARG A 102 3.66 -4.04 -5.72
C ARG A 102 4.24 -5.43 -5.53
N ASP A 103 3.96 -6.29 -6.48
CA ASP A 103 4.48 -7.65 -6.53
C ASP A 103 4.68 -8.07 -8.00
N ALA A 104 5.20 -9.26 -8.22
CA ALA A 104 5.34 -9.84 -9.54
C ALA A 104 3.98 -10.02 -10.24
N PRO A 105 3.92 -9.98 -11.57
CA PRO A 105 2.70 -10.26 -12.31
C PRO A 105 2.04 -11.58 -11.90
N GLY A 106 0.72 -11.58 -11.79
CA GLY A 106 -0.04 -12.72 -11.32
C GLY A 106 -0.05 -12.92 -9.80
N SER A 107 0.70 -12.10 -9.06
CA SER A 107 0.68 -12.09 -7.59
C SER A 107 -0.18 -10.94 -7.07
N PHE A 108 -0.91 -11.21 -6.00
CA PHE A 108 -1.74 -10.22 -5.32
C PHE A 108 -1.30 -10.12 -3.86
N ASN A 109 -0.78 -8.95 -3.50
CA ASN A 109 -0.24 -8.71 -2.16
C ASN A 109 -0.94 -7.50 -1.51
N VAL A 110 -1.74 -7.78 -0.49
CA VAL A 110 -2.49 -6.76 0.26
C VAL A 110 -2.36 -7.04 1.75
N PRO A 111 -1.20 -6.73 2.35
CA PRO A 111 -1.01 -6.91 3.77
C PRO A 111 -1.98 -6.04 4.58
N ALA A 112 -2.39 -6.59 5.72
CA ALA A 112 -3.13 -5.88 6.76
C ALA A 112 -2.16 -5.34 7.79
N PHE A 113 -2.18 -4.04 8.02
CA PHE A 113 -1.37 -3.37 9.04
C PHE A 113 -2.19 -3.14 10.30
N TYR A 114 -1.64 -3.57 11.44
CA TYR A 114 -2.21 -3.35 12.78
C TYR A 114 -1.09 -3.27 13.83
N GLY A 115 -1.34 -2.56 14.94
CA GLY A 115 -0.34 -2.23 15.94
C GLY A 115 0.43 -0.97 15.55
N ARG A 116 1.66 -0.84 16.02
CA ARG A 116 2.52 0.34 15.77
C ARG A 116 3.85 -0.10 15.21
N GLY A 117 4.15 0.32 13.99
CA GLY A 117 5.34 -0.15 13.33
C GLY A 117 5.75 0.67 12.12
N LEU A 118 6.84 0.20 11.54
CA LEU A 118 7.44 0.68 10.30
C LEU A 118 7.49 -0.46 9.31
N TRP A 119 7.35 -0.16 8.02
CA TRP A 119 7.61 -1.15 6.98
C TRP A 119 8.29 -0.52 5.78
N GLY A 120 9.01 -1.36 5.06
CA GLY A 120 9.60 -1.00 3.79
C GLY A 120 9.51 -2.14 2.80
N ALA A 121 9.50 -1.82 1.53
CA ALA A 121 9.53 -2.78 0.44
C ALA A 121 10.37 -2.25 -0.71
N LEU A 122 11.15 -3.13 -1.31
CA LEU A 122 11.87 -2.93 -2.56
C LEU A 122 11.34 -3.93 -3.57
N THR A 123 10.96 -3.46 -4.75
CA THR A 123 10.57 -4.33 -5.86
C THR A 123 11.37 -3.98 -7.09
N PHE A 124 11.77 -5.00 -7.85
CA PHE A 124 12.38 -4.81 -9.14
C PHE A 124 11.76 -5.75 -10.18
N GLY A 125 11.77 -5.32 -11.43
CA GLY A 125 11.44 -6.12 -12.58
C GLY A 125 12.49 -5.88 -13.66
N TRP A 126 12.92 -6.94 -14.31
CA TRP A 126 13.90 -6.88 -15.39
C TRP A 126 13.50 -7.81 -16.53
N ARG A 127 13.37 -7.25 -17.74
CA ARG A 127 13.21 -7.99 -18.97
C ARG A 127 14.60 -8.35 -19.51
N CYS A 128 15.07 -9.56 -19.18
CA CYS A 128 16.39 -10.04 -19.59
C CYS A 128 16.47 -10.28 -21.10
N THR A 129 15.40 -10.84 -21.67
CA THR A 129 15.23 -11.11 -23.10
C THR A 129 13.78 -10.90 -23.52
N ARG A 130 13.45 -11.13 -24.80
CA ARG A 130 12.05 -11.12 -25.25
C ARG A 130 11.18 -12.13 -24.50
N HIS A 131 11.78 -13.24 -24.09
CA HIS A 131 11.10 -14.41 -23.52
C HIS A 131 11.27 -14.54 -22.01
N ILE A 132 12.24 -13.84 -21.39
CA ILE A 132 12.58 -14.02 -19.97
C ILE A 132 12.44 -12.70 -19.22
N ARG A 133 11.65 -12.73 -18.16
CA ARG A 133 11.49 -11.62 -17.20
C ARG A 133 11.77 -12.11 -15.78
N LEU A 134 12.50 -11.33 -15.04
CA LEU A 134 12.79 -11.54 -13.62
C LEU A 134 12.04 -10.51 -12.80
N TYR A 135 11.48 -10.96 -11.69
CA TYR A 135 10.86 -10.09 -10.68
C TYR A 135 11.39 -10.42 -9.31
N GLY A 136 11.66 -9.40 -8.52
CA GLY A 136 12.07 -9.58 -7.14
C GLY A 136 11.37 -8.61 -6.21
N ARG A 137 11.12 -9.07 -4.99
CA ARG A 137 10.56 -8.28 -3.91
C ARG A 137 11.28 -8.62 -2.61
N ALA A 138 11.70 -7.59 -1.89
CA ALA A 138 12.16 -7.70 -0.51
C ALA A 138 11.32 -6.76 0.35
N ALA A 139 10.80 -7.24 1.47
CA ALA A 139 10.01 -6.42 2.38
C ALA A 139 10.35 -6.72 3.83
N LEU A 140 10.29 -5.68 4.66
CA LEU A 140 10.53 -5.76 6.09
C LEU A 140 9.45 -4.97 6.83
N THR A 141 8.87 -5.59 7.85
CA THR A 141 7.98 -4.91 8.81
C THR A 141 8.57 -5.06 10.19
N SER A 142 8.65 -3.98 10.94
CA SER A 142 9.17 -3.95 12.31
C SER A 142 8.23 -3.21 13.24
N TYR A 143 8.27 -3.55 14.54
CA TYR A 143 7.36 -3.00 15.55
C TYR A 143 8.14 -2.36 16.72
N PRO A 144 9.01 -1.35 16.45
CA PRO A 144 9.88 -0.77 17.48
C PRO A 144 9.11 -0.03 18.59
N PHE A 145 7.86 0.35 18.32
CA PHE A 145 7.05 1.16 19.24
C PHE A 145 6.05 0.34 20.08
N MET A 146 6.15 -0.99 20.03
CA MET A 146 5.29 -1.87 20.84
C MET A 146 6.01 -2.35 22.08
N LYS A 147 5.37 -2.24 23.25
CA LYS A 147 5.91 -2.73 24.53
C LYS A 147 6.04 -4.26 24.58
N SER A 148 5.17 -4.99 23.89
CA SER A 148 5.31 -6.43 23.75
C SER A 148 6.25 -6.74 22.58
N LYS A 149 7.14 -7.72 22.74
CA LYS A 149 8.03 -8.21 21.68
C LYS A 149 7.20 -8.83 20.54
N LYS A 150 6.69 -8.00 19.66
CA LYS A 150 6.16 -8.48 18.37
C LYS A 150 7.35 -8.66 17.44
N SER A 151 7.56 -9.89 16.97
CA SER A 151 8.63 -10.17 16.00
C SER A 151 8.35 -9.43 14.69
N GLY A 152 9.39 -8.82 14.13
CA GLY A 152 9.34 -8.28 12.78
C GLY A 152 9.11 -9.40 11.75
N ARG A 153 8.67 -9.02 10.56
CA ARG A 153 8.50 -9.92 9.42
C ARG A 153 9.42 -9.48 8.29
N ALA A 154 10.25 -10.38 7.83
CA ALA A 154 11.02 -10.21 6.59
C ALA A 154 10.45 -11.14 5.51
N GLU A 155 10.39 -10.66 4.28
CA GLU A 155 9.92 -11.42 3.13
C GLU A 155 10.87 -11.18 1.97
N LEU A 156 11.27 -12.25 1.31
CA LEU A 156 12.03 -12.23 0.07
C LEU A 156 11.31 -13.10 -0.96
N LYS A 157 11.07 -12.57 -2.15
CA LYS A 157 10.43 -13.25 -3.26
C LYS A 157 11.21 -13.02 -4.54
N LEU A 158 11.41 -14.08 -5.29
CA LEU A 158 11.99 -14.04 -6.63
C LEU A 158 11.10 -14.85 -7.56
N GLN A 159 10.82 -14.31 -8.73
CA GLN A 159 10.00 -14.98 -9.75
C GLN A 159 10.65 -14.82 -11.12
N VAL A 160 10.69 -15.90 -11.85
CA VAL A 160 11.10 -15.97 -13.25
C VAL A 160 9.86 -16.25 -14.09
N MET A 161 9.64 -15.50 -15.13
CA MET A 161 8.58 -15.74 -16.10
C MET A 161 9.21 -15.96 -17.48
N SER A 162 8.76 -17.00 -18.17
CA SER A 162 9.13 -17.31 -19.55
C SER A 162 7.88 -17.36 -20.42
N GLU A 163 7.92 -16.68 -21.56
CA GLU A 163 6.87 -16.70 -22.58
C GLU A 163 7.48 -17.24 -23.87
N PHE A 164 6.90 -18.29 -24.44
CA PHE A 164 7.35 -18.94 -25.68
C PHE A 164 6.35 -18.72 -26.81
#